data_de40d5e52518003c97e4f77d77611b28
#
_entry.id   de40d5e52518003c97e4f77d77611b28
#
_cell.length_a   1.000
_cell.length_b   1.000
_cell.length_c   1.000
_cell.angle_alpha   90.00
_cell.angle_beta   90.00
_cell.angle_gamma   90.00
#
_symmetry.space_group_name_H-M   'P 1'
#
loop_
_entity.id
_entity.type
_entity.pdbx_description
1 polymer ?
#
loop_
_entity_poly.entity_id
_entity_poly.type
_entity_poly.pdbx_seq_one_letter_code
_entity_poly.pdbx_strand_id
1 'polypeptide(L)'
;SSLSKLRDTITSQIEQLKALSGKWNEYLDQKGKLPRKDISELDVEKISLLKKYFIENLKKYHYRSLSNFNGIDISMNSSLLPTIDGFDMKFDSSASDGIRVIWAFTMALLQVSVEKQGNHPGVIIFDEPAQQSIVPEDMKSFIESALEIKGPFQIITAITLNSQELI
;
A
#
# COMPACT_ATOMS: atom_id res chain seq x y z
N SER A 1 -52.62 -16.98 15.99
CA SER A 1 -52.51 -15.80 16.87
C SER A 1 -51.18 -15.08 16.62
N SER A 2 -51.12 -13.77 16.87
CA SER A 2 -49.94 -12.95 16.70
C SER A 2 -48.74 -13.47 17.50
N LEU A 3 -48.99 -13.96 18.71
CA LEU A 3 -47.97 -14.52 19.60
C LEU A 3 -47.32 -15.82 19.07
N SER A 4 -48.11 -16.68 18.39
CA SER A 4 -47.56 -17.88 17.77
C SER A 4 -46.58 -17.53 16.65
N LYS A 5 -46.94 -16.60 15.77
CA LYS A 5 -46.05 -16.15 14.69
C LYS A 5 -44.74 -15.51 15.21
N LEU A 6 -44.84 -14.72 16.28
CA LEU A 6 -43.68 -14.12 16.90
C LEU A 6 -42.73 -15.19 17.48
N ARG A 7 -43.28 -16.19 18.16
CA ARG A 7 -42.50 -17.31 18.70
C ARG A 7 -41.82 -18.11 17.59
N ASP A 8 -42.49 -18.38 16.49
CA ASP A 8 -41.94 -19.13 15.36
C ASP A 8 -40.81 -18.33 14.69
N THR A 9 -40.96 -17.00 14.55
CA THR A 9 -39.94 -16.12 14.04
C THR A 9 -38.68 -16.11 14.94
N ILE A 10 -38.88 -15.98 16.26
CA ILE A 10 -37.75 -15.98 17.23
C ILE A 10 -37.04 -17.34 17.20
N THR A 11 -37.79 -18.45 17.14
CA THR A 11 -37.21 -19.79 17.07
C THR A 11 -36.34 -19.94 15.81
N SER A 12 -36.83 -19.50 14.65
CA SER A 12 -36.08 -19.51 13.39
C SER A 12 -34.81 -18.66 13.46
N GLN A 13 -34.88 -17.48 14.06
CA GLN A 13 -33.71 -16.62 14.24
C GLN A 13 -32.64 -17.26 15.16
N ILE A 14 -33.10 -17.93 16.24
CA ILE A 14 -32.18 -18.65 17.14
C ILE A 14 -31.47 -19.79 16.40
N GLU A 15 -32.18 -20.54 15.55
CA GLU A 15 -31.56 -21.61 14.74
C GLU A 15 -30.56 -21.06 13.74
N GLN A 16 -30.89 -19.94 13.08
CA GLN A 16 -29.95 -19.26 12.17
C GLN A 16 -28.68 -18.78 12.91
N LEU A 17 -28.85 -18.20 14.09
CA LEU A 17 -27.69 -17.76 14.91
C LEU A 17 -26.83 -18.94 15.35
N LYS A 18 -27.43 -20.06 15.75
CA LYS A 18 -26.68 -21.28 16.09
C LYS A 18 -25.90 -21.83 14.90
N ALA A 19 -26.52 -21.87 13.71
CA ALA A 19 -25.82 -22.30 12.49
C ALA A 19 -24.66 -21.37 12.12
N LEU A 20 -24.85 -20.06 12.26
CA LEU A 20 -23.81 -19.08 12.01
C LEU A 20 -22.65 -19.19 13.00
N SER A 21 -22.97 -19.39 14.29
CA SER A 21 -21.96 -19.62 15.33
C SER A 21 -21.15 -20.88 15.07
N GLY A 22 -21.78 -21.96 14.60
CA GLY A 22 -21.08 -23.18 14.18
C GLY A 22 -20.08 -22.91 13.06
N LYS A 23 -20.50 -22.23 11.98
CA LYS A 23 -19.62 -21.85 10.87
C LYS A 23 -18.47 -20.92 11.30
N TRP A 24 -18.74 -20.02 12.22
CA TRP A 24 -17.71 -19.14 12.77
C TRP A 24 -16.65 -19.92 13.55
N ASN A 25 -17.06 -20.87 14.38
CA ASN A 25 -16.13 -21.71 15.11
C ASN A 25 -15.29 -22.61 14.19
N GLU A 26 -15.89 -23.17 13.12
CA GLU A 26 -15.15 -23.90 12.10
C GLU A 26 -14.13 -23.00 11.39
N TYR A 27 -14.49 -21.77 11.05
CA TYR A 27 -13.58 -20.80 10.47
C TYR A 27 -12.40 -20.48 11.41
N LEU A 28 -12.68 -20.26 12.70
CA LEU A 28 -11.63 -20.00 13.69
C LEU A 28 -10.68 -21.19 13.85
N ASP A 29 -11.21 -22.42 13.84
CA ASP A 29 -10.40 -23.64 13.90
C ASP A 29 -9.52 -23.78 12.65
N GLN A 30 -10.07 -23.59 11.46
CA GLN A 30 -9.31 -23.61 10.22
C GLN A 30 -8.25 -22.49 10.18
N LYS A 31 -8.58 -21.29 10.63
CA LYS A 31 -7.65 -20.17 10.74
C LYS A 31 -6.49 -20.49 11.71
N GLY A 32 -6.80 -21.18 12.83
CA GLY A 32 -5.79 -21.61 13.80
C GLY A 32 -4.84 -22.70 13.28
N LYS A 33 -5.28 -23.46 12.29
CA LYS A 33 -4.47 -24.51 11.62
C LYS A 33 -3.61 -23.98 10.48
N LEU A 34 -3.85 -22.73 10.02
CA LEU A 34 -2.95 -22.11 9.05
C LEU A 34 -1.56 -21.98 9.67
N PRO A 35 -0.51 -22.34 8.92
CA PRO A 35 0.86 -22.14 9.41
C PRO A 35 1.01 -20.66 9.79
N ARG A 36 1.46 -20.40 11.02
CA ARG A 36 1.93 -19.07 11.39
C ARG A 36 3.00 -18.72 10.37
N LYS A 37 2.82 -17.62 9.64
CA LYS A 37 3.88 -17.10 8.80
C LYS A 37 4.97 -16.60 9.74
N ASP A 38 5.91 -17.48 10.06
CA ASP A 38 7.16 -17.03 10.62
C ASP A 38 7.79 -16.16 9.53
N ILE A 39 8.04 -14.89 9.85
CA ILE A 39 8.68 -13.95 8.95
C ILE A 39 10.11 -14.47 8.78
N SER A 40 10.50 -14.80 7.56
CA SER A 40 11.85 -15.24 7.27
C SER A 40 12.84 -14.07 7.41
N GLU A 41 14.13 -14.36 7.62
CA GLU A 41 15.18 -13.33 7.61
C GLU A 41 15.17 -12.52 6.31
N LEU A 42 14.89 -13.19 5.18
CA LEU A 42 14.74 -12.54 3.87
C LEU A 42 13.56 -11.56 3.82
N ASP A 43 12.44 -11.88 4.48
CA ASP A 43 11.29 -10.97 4.54
C ASP A 43 11.63 -9.75 5.39
N VAL A 44 12.34 -9.90 6.50
CA VAL A 44 12.83 -8.79 7.33
C VAL A 44 13.75 -7.88 6.52
N GLU A 45 14.67 -8.47 5.74
CA GLU A 45 15.56 -7.73 4.86
C GLU A 45 14.78 -6.95 3.79
N LYS A 46 13.80 -7.59 3.12
CA LYS A 46 12.95 -6.94 2.11
C LYS A 46 12.15 -5.78 2.70
N ILE A 47 11.60 -5.94 3.90
CA ILE A 47 10.87 -4.86 4.58
C ILE A 47 11.80 -3.68 4.92
N SER A 48 13.00 -3.97 5.39
CA SER A 48 14.02 -2.95 5.67
C SER A 48 14.42 -2.18 4.40
N LEU A 49 14.63 -2.89 3.29
CA LEU A 49 14.91 -2.27 1.99
C LEU A 49 13.71 -1.45 1.47
N LEU A 50 12.50 -1.95 1.64
CA LEU A 50 11.29 -1.22 1.24
C LEU A 50 11.20 0.11 1.96
N LYS A 51 11.42 0.13 3.27
CA LYS A 51 11.46 1.36 4.07
C LYS A 51 12.57 2.30 3.59
N LYS A 52 13.76 1.77 3.35
CA LYS A 52 14.90 2.54 2.85
C LYS A 52 14.57 3.21 1.52
N TYR A 53 14.17 2.44 0.50
CA TYR A 53 13.84 2.98 -0.82
C TYR A 53 12.65 3.94 -0.79
N PHE A 54 11.65 3.67 0.02
CA PHE A 54 10.52 4.57 0.20
C PHE A 54 10.98 5.95 0.70
N ILE A 55 11.82 6.01 1.73
CA ILE A 55 12.36 7.25 2.27
C ILE A 55 13.26 7.97 1.24
N GLU A 56 14.10 7.24 0.52
CA GLU A 56 14.95 7.81 -0.53
C GLU A 56 14.10 8.42 -1.65
N ASN A 57 13.06 7.72 -2.09
CA ASN A 57 12.15 8.21 -3.12
C ASN A 57 11.35 9.44 -2.65
N LEU A 58 10.84 9.47 -1.40
CA LEU A 58 10.19 10.66 -0.86
C LEU A 58 11.10 11.91 -0.91
N LYS A 59 12.37 11.74 -0.59
CA LYS A 59 13.37 12.82 -0.67
C LYS A 59 13.58 13.26 -2.12
N LYS A 60 13.74 12.31 -3.05
CA LYS A 60 13.91 12.59 -4.48
C LYS A 60 12.70 13.32 -5.09
N TYR A 61 11.48 12.98 -4.65
CA TYR A 61 10.24 13.59 -5.15
C TYR A 61 9.83 14.84 -4.38
N HIS A 62 10.73 15.38 -3.57
CA HIS A 62 10.55 16.63 -2.82
C HIS A 62 9.29 16.61 -1.93
N TYR A 63 9.08 15.51 -1.20
CA TYR A 63 8.01 15.44 -0.21
C TYR A 63 8.20 16.49 0.88
N ARG A 64 7.16 17.33 1.13
CA ARG A 64 7.30 18.58 1.90
C ARG A 64 6.60 18.56 3.25
N SER A 65 5.67 17.62 3.46
CA SER A 65 4.88 17.57 4.70
C SER A 65 5.69 17.15 5.93
N LEU A 66 6.94 16.70 5.77
CA LEU A 66 7.83 16.30 6.88
C LEU A 66 9.15 17.05 6.84
N SER A 67 9.57 17.55 8.00
CA SER A 67 10.91 18.12 8.20
C SER A 67 11.99 17.04 8.40
N ASN A 68 11.60 15.86 8.91
CA ASN A 68 12.47 14.69 9.02
C ASN A 68 11.68 13.41 8.77
N PHE A 69 12.38 12.33 8.46
CA PHE A 69 11.79 11.05 8.07
C PHE A 69 11.95 9.95 9.14
N ASN A 70 12.39 10.32 10.37
CA ASN A 70 12.71 9.34 11.41
C ASN A 70 11.48 8.57 11.93
N GLY A 71 10.30 9.21 11.94
CA GLY A 71 9.06 8.61 12.37
C GLY A 71 8.40 7.67 11.34
N ILE A 72 8.95 7.60 10.12
CA ILE A 72 8.39 6.72 9.10
C ILE A 72 8.66 5.26 9.44
N ASP A 73 7.60 4.45 9.37
CA ASP A 73 7.70 3.01 9.52
C ASP A 73 6.91 2.27 8.42
N ILE A 74 7.42 1.10 8.04
CA ILE A 74 6.75 0.11 7.20
C ILE A 74 6.98 -1.23 7.87
N SER A 75 5.96 -1.78 8.47
CA SER A 75 6.07 -3.00 9.25
C SER A 75 4.86 -3.91 9.07
N MET A 76 4.96 -5.13 9.57
CA MET A 76 3.83 -6.06 9.60
C MET A 76 2.67 -5.52 10.44
N ASN A 77 2.95 -4.69 11.45
CA ASN A 77 1.92 -4.06 12.28
C ASN A 77 1.09 -3.04 11.50
N SER A 78 1.69 -2.39 10.50
CA SER A 78 1.00 -1.45 9.59
C SER A 78 0.48 -2.12 8.32
N SER A 79 0.39 -3.45 8.28
CA SER A 79 0.02 -4.20 7.07
C SER A 79 0.94 -3.91 5.88
N LEU A 80 2.20 -3.58 6.14
CA LEU A 80 3.22 -3.16 5.17
C LEU A 80 2.91 -1.82 4.47
N LEU A 81 1.96 -1.05 4.97
CA LEU A 81 1.71 0.30 4.49
C LEU A 81 2.60 1.32 5.24
N PRO A 82 3.01 2.41 4.57
CA PRO A 82 3.82 3.43 5.21
C PRO A 82 3.02 4.22 6.25
N THR A 83 3.59 4.36 7.44
CA THR A 83 3.04 5.15 8.54
C THR A 83 4.07 6.17 9.02
N ILE A 84 3.60 7.26 9.64
CA ILE A 84 4.41 8.23 10.35
C ILE A 84 3.93 8.31 11.79
N ASP A 85 4.83 8.06 12.76
CA ASP A 85 4.51 8.00 14.19
C ASP A 85 3.28 7.13 14.50
N GLY A 86 3.07 6.04 13.72
CA GLY A 86 1.95 5.11 13.84
C GLY A 86 0.66 5.51 13.13
N PHE A 87 0.62 6.67 12.47
CA PHE A 87 -0.53 7.14 11.69
C PHE A 87 -0.31 6.90 10.18
N ASP A 88 -1.39 6.62 9.46
CA ASP A 88 -1.35 6.46 8.00
C ASP A 88 -0.94 7.80 7.35
N MET A 89 0.10 7.76 6.51
CA MET A 89 0.64 8.95 5.84
C MET A 89 -0.35 9.64 4.89
N LYS A 90 -1.48 9.01 4.56
CA LYS A 90 -2.51 9.63 3.72
C LYS A 90 -3.28 10.74 4.41
N PHE A 91 -3.36 10.76 5.74
CA PHE A 91 -4.25 11.67 6.46
C PHE A 91 -3.63 13.02 6.81
N ASP A 92 -2.31 13.15 6.85
CA ASP A 92 -1.61 14.36 7.30
C ASP A 92 -0.81 15.07 6.19
N SER A 93 -1.03 14.72 4.92
CA SER A 93 -0.29 15.29 3.80
C SER A 93 -1.16 16.17 2.91
N SER A 94 -0.54 17.17 2.26
CA SER A 94 -1.20 17.89 1.17
C SER A 94 -1.58 16.93 0.03
N ALA A 95 -2.54 17.33 -0.81
CA ALA A 95 -2.97 16.48 -1.94
C ALA A 95 -1.79 16.08 -2.85
N SER A 96 -0.88 17.03 -3.14
CA SER A 96 0.33 16.75 -3.94
C SER A 96 1.32 15.84 -3.22
N ASP A 97 1.46 15.96 -1.90
CA ASP A 97 2.32 15.07 -1.13
C ASP A 97 1.74 13.65 -1.01
N GLY A 98 0.41 13.53 -0.97
CA GLY A 98 -0.26 12.23 -1.06
C GLY A 98 0.11 11.48 -2.36
N ILE A 99 0.19 12.19 -3.49
CA ILE A 99 0.65 11.61 -4.76
C ILE A 99 2.13 11.19 -4.66
N ARG A 100 3.00 12.01 -4.08
CA ARG A 100 4.41 11.66 -3.88
C ARG A 100 4.60 10.42 -3.00
N VAL A 101 3.75 10.24 -1.99
CA VAL A 101 3.73 9.01 -1.17
C VAL A 101 3.40 7.78 -2.02
N ILE A 102 2.38 7.87 -2.90
CA ILE A 102 2.00 6.79 -3.80
C ILE A 102 3.16 6.46 -4.76
N TRP A 103 3.76 7.46 -5.40
CA TRP A 103 4.92 7.27 -6.27
C TRP A 103 6.07 6.59 -5.53
N ALA A 104 6.45 7.15 -4.38
CA ALA A 104 7.58 6.67 -3.60
C ALA A 104 7.39 5.22 -3.16
N PHE A 105 6.20 4.86 -2.71
CA PHE A 105 5.91 3.52 -2.24
C PHE A 105 5.85 2.51 -3.39
N THR A 106 5.18 2.85 -4.49
CA THR A 106 5.05 1.98 -5.66
C THR A 106 6.42 1.71 -6.30
N MET A 107 7.26 2.76 -6.43
CA MET A 107 8.62 2.61 -6.94
C MET A 107 9.51 1.81 -5.99
N ALA A 108 9.37 1.98 -4.68
CA ALA A 108 10.13 1.21 -3.70
C ALA A 108 9.79 -0.29 -3.76
N LEU A 109 8.52 -0.65 -3.97
CA LEU A 109 8.09 -2.04 -4.18
C LEU A 109 8.77 -2.66 -5.41
N LEU A 110 8.83 -1.92 -6.52
CA LEU A 110 9.52 -2.37 -7.73
C LEU A 110 11.03 -2.54 -7.48
N GLN A 111 11.69 -1.55 -6.85
CA GLN A 111 13.11 -1.58 -6.54
C GLN A 111 13.49 -2.79 -5.68
N VAL A 112 12.74 -3.06 -4.61
CA VAL A 112 12.95 -4.25 -3.77
C VAL A 112 12.76 -5.53 -4.56
N SER A 113 11.73 -5.60 -5.40
CA SER A 113 11.46 -6.80 -6.20
C SER A 113 12.54 -7.08 -7.23
N VAL A 114 13.08 -6.06 -7.85
CA VAL A 114 14.18 -6.18 -8.81
C VAL A 114 15.46 -6.61 -8.10
N GLU A 115 15.78 -6.03 -6.95
CA GLU A 115 17.01 -6.34 -6.21
C GLU A 115 16.99 -7.73 -5.55
N LYS A 116 15.85 -8.10 -4.98
CA LYS A 116 15.70 -9.34 -4.20
C LYS A 116 14.87 -10.43 -4.87
N GLN A 117 14.67 -10.33 -6.18
CA GLN A 117 13.88 -11.29 -6.96
C GLN A 117 12.50 -11.56 -6.31
N GLY A 118 11.75 -10.48 -6.11
CA GLY A 118 10.39 -10.55 -5.55
C GLY A 118 9.34 -10.97 -6.56
N ASN A 119 8.09 -11.03 -6.12
CA ASN A 119 6.93 -11.45 -6.92
C ASN A 119 6.20 -10.27 -7.58
N HIS A 120 6.82 -9.09 -7.69
CA HIS A 120 6.23 -7.96 -8.41
C HIS A 120 6.17 -8.31 -9.90
N PRO A 121 5.06 -8.01 -10.61
CA PRO A 121 4.92 -8.36 -12.03
C PRO A 121 5.91 -7.64 -12.95
N GLY A 122 6.68 -6.68 -12.44
CA GLY A 122 7.61 -5.87 -13.23
C GLY A 122 6.92 -4.82 -14.11
N VAL A 123 5.61 -4.61 -13.96
CA VAL A 123 4.85 -3.61 -14.71
C VAL A 123 4.16 -2.68 -13.73
N ILE A 124 4.30 -1.37 -13.94
CA ILE A 124 3.58 -0.32 -13.21
C ILE A 124 2.87 0.57 -14.22
N ILE A 125 1.64 0.96 -13.92
CA ILE A 125 0.86 1.90 -14.72
C ILE A 125 0.53 3.10 -13.83
N PHE A 126 0.96 4.28 -14.24
CA PHE A 126 0.57 5.55 -13.62
C PHE A 126 -0.38 6.28 -14.57
N ASP A 127 -1.61 6.44 -14.13
CA ASP A 127 -2.62 7.22 -14.83
C ASP A 127 -2.68 8.61 -14.21
N GLU A 128 -2.41 9.63 -15.02
CA GLU A 128 -2.38 11.05 -14.61
C GLU A 128 -1.53 11.32 -13.35
N PRO A 129 -0.25 10.93 -13.31
CA PRO A 129 0.58 11.11 -12.12
C PRO A 129 0.87 12.58 -11.80
N ALA A 130 0.70 13.50 -12.75
CA ALA A 130 0.93 14.94 -12.59
C ALA A 130 -0.27 15.72 -12.02
N GLN A 131 -1.25 15.04 -11.40
CA GLN A 131 -2.41 15.69 -10.79
C GLN A 131 -2.04 16.50 -9.53
N GLN A 132 -3.03 17.27 -9.01
CA GLN A 132 -2.93 17.97 -7.72
C GLN A 132 -1.76 18.96 -7.62
N SER A 133 -1.54 19.74 -8.68
CA SER A 133 -0.48 20.77 -8.71
C SER A 133 0.93 20.24 -8.46
N ILE A 134 1.21 19.05 -8.96
CA ILE A 134 2.60 18.55 -9.05
C ILE A 134 3.38 19.48 -9.97
N VAL A 135 4.52 19.96 -9.50
CA VAL A 135 5.40 20.82 -10.31
C VAL A 135 6.23 19.99 -11.29
N PRO A 136 6.61 20.55 -12.46
CA PRO A 136 7.37 19.83 -13.49
C PRO A 136 8.67 19.20 -12.98
N GLU A 137 9.36 19.86 -12.06
CA GLU A 137 10.60 19.37 -11.47
C GLU A 137 10.42 18.07 -10.68
N ASP A 138 9.30 17.95 -9.93
CA ASP A 138 8.99 16.74 -9.18
C ASP A 138 8.65 15.58 -10.13
N MET A 139 7.92 15.88 -11.20
CA MET A 139 7.61 14.90 -12.25
C MET A 139 8.88 14.43 -12.99
N LYS A 140 9.79 15.36 -13.28
CA LYS A 140 11.10 15.05 -13.87
C LYS A 140 11.89 14.12 -12.95
N SER A 141 12.01 14.46 -11.66
CA SER A 141 12.71 13.65 -10.66
C SER A 141 12.11 12.24 -10.54
N PHE A 142 10.78 12.13 -10.64
CA PHE A 142 10.08 10.85 -10.66
C PHE A 142 10.46 10.01 -11.89
N ILE A 143 10.44 10.59 -13.09
CA ILE A 143 10.80 9.89 -14.34
C ILE A 143 12.28 9.49 -14.32
N GLU A 144 13.17 10.39 -13.93
CA GLU A 144 14.61 10.12 -13.83
C GLU A 144 14.91 8.99 -12.85
N SER A 145 14.22 8.92 -11.72
CA SER A 145 14.39 7.83 -10.75
C SER A 145 14.01 6.47 -11.32
N ALA A 146 13.04 6.41 -12.23
CA ALA A 146 12.66 5.19 -12.93
C ALA A 146 13.78 4.68 -13.84
N LEU A 147 14.53 5.58 -14.49
CA LEU A 147 15.65 5.24 -15.37
C LEU A 147 16.88 4.70 -14.61
N GLU A 148 16.98 4.98 -13.32
CA GLU A 148 18.08 4.49 -12.47
C GLU A 148 17.90 3.02 -12.06
N ILE A 149 16.69 2.47 -12.11
CA ILE A 149 16.40 1.08 -11.72
C ILE A 149 16.98 0.13 -12.77
N LYS A 150 17.83 -0.79 -12.33
CA LYS A 150 18.48 -1.77 -13.20
C LYS A 150 17.78 -3.11 -13.08
N GLY A 151 17.13 -3.56 -14.16
CA GLY A 151 16.47 -4.86 -14.21
C GLY A 151 15.33 -4.90 -15.23
N PRO A 152 14.68 -6.02 -15.41
CA PRO A 152 13.55 -6.15 -16.33
C PRO A 152 12.27 -5.58 -15.70
N PHE A 153 11.82 -4.43 -16.18
CA PHE A 153 10.53 -3.85 -15.78
C PHE A 153 9.99 -2.95 -16.88
N GLN A 154 8.73 -2.56 -16.75
CA GLN A 154 8.06 -1.58 -17.60
C GLN A 154 7.25 -0.61 -16.74
N ILE A 155 7.40 0.69 -17.02
CA ILE A 155 6.55 1.73 -16.45
C ILE A 155 5.81 2.39 -17.59
N ILE A 156 4.48 2.41 -17.50
CA ILE A 156 3.57 3.05 -18.44
C ILE A 156 2.99 4.28 -17.74
N THR A 157 3.15 5.44 -18.34
CA THR A 157 2.65 6.70 -17.79
C THR A 157 1.71 7.34 -18.79
N ALA A 158 0.45 7.56 -18.41
CA ALA A 158 -0.51 8.35 -19.17
C ALA A 158 -0.60 9.76 -18.57
N ILE A 159 -0.37 10.79 -19.38
CA ILE A 159 -0.36 12.20 -18.94
C ILE A 159 -1.16 13.04 -19.93
N THR A 160 -2.06 13.87 -19.42
CA THR A 160 -2.69 14.92 -20.21
C THR A 160 -1.76 16.13 -20.28
N LEU A 161 -1.27 16.45 -21.45
CA LEU A 161 -0.41 17.61 -21.67
C LEU A 161 -1.26 18.88 -21.73
N ASN A 162 -1.33 19.60 -20.61
CA ASN A 162 -2.05 20.90 -20.54
C ASN A 162 -1.16 22.10 -20.86
N SER A 163 0.15 21.91 -21.04
CA SER A 163 1.09 22.97 -21.42
C SER A 163 2.20 22.43 -22.33
N GLN A 164 2.78 23.33 -23.17
CA GLN A 164 3.92 22.99 -24.02
C GLN A 164 5.24 22.77 -23.25
N GLU A 165 5.23 22.92 -21.95
CA GLU A 165 6.44 22.85 -21.10
C GLU A 165 6.85 21.41 -20.72
N LEU A 166 6.06 20.41 -21.12
CA LEU A 166 6.31 18.99 -20.83
C LEU A 166 6.80 18.18 -22.05
N ILE A 167 7.16 18.85 -23.15
CA ILE A 167 7.67 18.21 -24.38
C ILE A 167 9.18 18.46 -24.49
#